data_d084a16895818c9225ce4d021398da70
#
_entry.id   d084a16895818c9225ce4d021398da70
#
_cell.length_a   1.000
_cell.length_b   1.000
_cell.length_c   1.000
_cell.angle_alpha   90.00
_cell.angle_beta   90.00
_cell.angle_gamma   90.00
#
_symmetry.space_group_name_H-M   'P 1'
#
loop_
_entity.id
_entity.type
_entity.pdbx_description
1 polymer ?
#
loop_
_entity_poly.entity_id
_entity_poly.type
_entity_poly.pdbx_seq_one_letter_code
_entity_poly.pdbx_strand_id
1 'polypeptide(L)'
;MIYITQFIFIKPGKEEVFHQFEELAIPLMKKYNGRLIYRLRPGTDSFVVTEEEQPYEIHFVSFASENDLESFMGDEDRLKFMHLKEESIKWTLLVKGEKM
;
A
#
# COMPACT_ATOMS: atom_id res chain seq x y z
N MET A 1 10.84 7.82 -13.14
CA MET A 1 10.51 7.23 -11.84
C MET A 1 9.24 7.87 -11.29
N ILE A 2 8.35 7.07 -10.79
CA ILE A 2 7.13 7.57 -10.18
C ILE A 2 7.09 7.26 -8.69
N TYR A 3 6.43 8.12 -7.93
CA TYR A 3 6.25 7.97 -6.50
C TYR A 3 4.77 7.86 -6.19
N ILE A 4 4.44 6.97 -5.27
CA ILE A 4 3.05 6.72 -4.89
C ILE A 4 2.94 6.75 -3.37
N THR A 5 2.00 7.55 -2.88
CA THR A 5 1.62 7.55 -1.47
C THR A 5 0.27 6.85 -1.35
N GLN A 6 0.19 5.85 -0.50
CA GLN A 6 -1.03 5.09 -0.25
C GLN A 6 -1.47 5.27 1.18
N PHE A 7 -2.71 5.74 1.36
CA PHE A 7 -3.35 5.77 2.67
C PHE A 7 -4.28 4.57 2.73
N ILE A 8 -4.02 3.65 3.66
CA ILE A 8 -4.71 2.36 3.70
C ILE A 8 -5.66 2.31 4.88
N PHE A 9 -6.94 2.05 4.58
CA PHE A 9 -8.01 1.95 5.57
C PHE A 9 -8.47 0.51 5.63
N ILE A 10 -8.43 -0.09 6.81
CA ILE A 10 -8.75 -1.51 6.95
C ILE A 10 -10.10 -1.72 7.63
N LYS A 11 -10.66 -2.89 7.41
CA LYS A 11 -11.91 -3.28 8.06
C LYS A 11 -11.62 -3.61 9.52
N PRO A 12 -12.54 -3.25 10.44
CA PRO A 12 -12.33 -3.54 11.87
C PRO A 12 -12.05 -5.01 12.12
N GLY A 13 -11.01 -5.28 12.93
CA GLY A 13 -10.63 -6.64 13.29
C GLY A 13 -9.86 -7.42 12.24
N LYS A 14 -9.48 -6.78 11.13
CA LYS A 14 -8.77 -7.45 10.03
C LYS A 14 -7.29 -7.09 9.92
N GLU A 15 -6.70 -6.59 10.99
CA GLU A 15 -5.29 -6.20 11.03
C GLU A 15 -4.37 -7.36 10.65
N GLU A 16 -4.62 -8.54 11.22
CA GLU A 16 -3.79 -9.72 10.95
C GLU A 16 -3.85 -10.15 9.49
N VAL A 17 -5.05 -10.14 8.90
CA VAL A 17 -5.23 -10.51 7.50
C VAL A 17 -4.51 -9.52 6.59
N PHE A 18 -4.59 -8.23 6.93
CA PHE A 18 -3.88 -7.19 6.20
C PHE A 18 -2.37 -7.40 6.28
N HIS A 19 -1.83 -7.66 7.47
CA HIS A 19 -0.39 -7.91 7.64
C HIS A 19 0.06 -9.11 6.82
N GLN A 20 -0.75 -10.17 6.79
CA GLN A 20 -0.47 -11.36 6.01
C GLN A 20 -0.39 -11.04 4.51
N PHE A 21 -1.33 -10.24 4.01
CA PHE A 21 -1.31 -9.81 2.63
C PHE A 21 -0.03 -9.02 2.30
N GLU A 22 0.33 -8.06 3.16
CA GLU A 22 1.50 -7.22 2.93
C GLU A 22 2.80 -8.01 2.97
N GLU A 23 2.92 -9.01 3.85
CA GLU A 23 4.10 -9.88 3.91
C GLU A 23 4.31 -10.65 2.62
N LEU A 24 3.23 -10.98 1.93
CA LEU A 24 3.29 -11.72 0.67
C LEU A 24 3.47 -10.79 -0.54
N ALA A 25 2.81 -9.63 -0.53
CA ALA A 25 2.78 -8.73 -1.67
C ALA A 25 3.99 -7.81 -1.77
N ILE A 26 4.44 -7.24 -0.66
CA ILE A 26 5.54 -6.28 -0.68
C ILE A 26 6.83 -6.83 -1.31
N PRO A 27 7.28 -8.05 -0.99
CA PRO A 27 8.51 -8.57 -1.59
C PRO A 27 8.44 -8.70 -3.11
N LEU A 28 7.24 -8.80 -3.69
CA LEU A 28 7.08 -8.93 -5.13
C LEU A 28 7.43 -7.65 -5.88
N MET A 29 7.42 -6.50 -5.19
CA MET A 29 7.72 -5.21 -5.81
C MET A 29 9.11 -5.19 -6.46
N LYS A 30 10.06 -5.91 -5.89
CA LYS A 30 11.45 -5.94 -6.38
C LYS A 30 11.55 -6.49 -7.81
N LYS A 31 10.65 -7.37 -8.19
CA LYS A 31 10.62 -7.93 -9.55
C LYS A 31 10.33 -6.87 -10.61
N TYR A 32 9.75 -5.76 -10.20
CA TYR A 32 9.26 -4.72 -11.11
C TYR A 32 9.90 -3.37 -10.80
N ASN A 33 11.12 -3.37 -10.27
CA ASN A 33 11.86 -2.16 -9.94
C ASN A 33 11.10 -1.26 -8.96
N GLY A 34 10.35 -1.90 -8.07
CA GLY A 34 9.59 -1.21 -7.03
C GLY A 34 10.32 -1.20 -5.70
N ARG A 35 10.14 -0.13 -4.94
CA ARG A 35 10.75 0.04 -3.62
C ARG A 35 9.73 0.56 -2.64
N LEU A 36 9.69 -0.07 -1.46
CA LEU A 36 8.94 0.47 -0.33
C LEU A 36 9.89 1.40 0.42
N ILE A 37 9.69 2.70 0.26
CA ILE A 37 10.57 3.71 0.86
C ILE A 37 10.23 3.94 2.32
N TYR A 38 8.93 4.16 2.60
CA TYR A 38 8.45 4.32 3.97
C TYR A 38 7.19 3.48 4.16
N ARG A 39 7.11 2.85 5.31
CA ARG A 39 5.92 2.16 5.77
C ARG A 39 5.63 2.68 7.16
N LEU A 40 4.52 3.40 7.32
CA LEU A 40 4.19 4.07 8.56
C LEU A 40 2.87 3.53 9.10
N ARG A 41 2.83 3.36 10.42
CA ARG A 41 1.60 3.00 11.11
C ARG A 41 1.38 4.04 12.20
N PRO A 42 0.85 5.23 11.81
CA PRO A 42 0.76 6.36 12.74
C PRO A 42 -0.24 6.08 13.86
N GLY A 43 0.11 6.52 15.06
CA GLY A 43 -0.82 6.52 16.17
C GLY A 43 -1.80 7.68 16.05
N THR A 44 -2.86 7.65 16.84
CA THR A 44 -3.89 8.68 16.84
C THR A 44 -3.29 10.06 17.07
N ASP A 45 -2.28 10.15 17.93
CA ASP A 45 -1.64 11.41 18.29
C ASP A 45 -0.77 12.01 17.19
N SER A 46 -0.48 11.24 16.15
CA SER A 46 0.35 11.71 15.05
C SER A 46 -0.39 12.65 14.10
N PHE A 47 -1.72 12.66 14.17
CA PHE A 47 -2.54 13.48 13.30
C PHE A 47 -2.81 14.83 13.96
N VAL A 48 -2.29 15.88 13.36
CA VAL A 48 -2.47 17.25 13.85
C VAL A 48 -3.90 17.73 13.60
N VAL A 49 -4.44 17.38 12.43
CA VAL A 49 -5.82 17.67 12.04
C VAL A 49 -6.45 16.38 11.52
N THR A 50 -7.64 16.04 11.99
CA THR A 50 -8.38 14.87 11.52
C THR A 50 -9.83 15.28 11.31
N GLU A 51 -10.26 15.31 10.06
CA GLU A 51 -11.65 15.61 9.70
C GLU A 51 -12.40 14.37 9.25
N GLU A 52 -11.66 13.31 8.88
CA GLU A 52 -12.24 12.07 8.39
C GLU A 52 -11.57 10.89 9.10
N GLU A 53 -11.93 9.68 8.69
CA GLU A 53 -11.35 8.46 9.23
C GLU A 53 -9.82 8.48 9.06
N GLN A 54 -9.10 8.03 10.09
CA GLN A 54 -7.65 7.95 10.04
C GLN A 54 -7.21 6.65 9.35
N PRO A 55 -6.21 6.72 8.47
CA PRO A 55 -5.68 5.50 7.86
C PRO A 55 -4.97 4.62 8.90
N TYR A 56 -5.04 3.32 8.70
CA TYR A 56 -4.34 2.37 9.55
C TYR A 56 -2.84 2.39 9.24
N GLU A 57 -2.50 2.49 7.96
CA GLU A 57 -1.11 2.45 7.53
C GLU A 57 -0.91 3.37 6.32
N ILE A 58 0.30 3.91 6.18
CA ILE A 58 0.66 4.75 5.05
C ILE A 58 1.92 4.17 4.42
N HIS A 59 1.88 3.97 3.10
CA HIS A 59 3.04 3.51 2.34
C HIS A 59 3.49 4.60 1.38
N PHE A 60 4.80 4.77 1.30
CA PHE A 60 5.42 5.61 0.29
C PHE A 60 6.33 4.73 -0.54
N VAL A 61 5.98 4.55 -1.82
CA VAL A 61 6.69 3.62 -2.70
C VAL A 61 7.14 4.32 -3.97
N SER A 62 8.10 3.71 -4.67
CA SER A 62 8.49 4.17 -5.99
C SER A 62 8.58 3.00 -6.95
N PHE A 63 8.33 3.28 -8.23
CA PHE A 63 8.59 2.36 -9.34
C PHE A 63 9.38 3.10 -10.38
N ALA A 64 10.23 2.38 -11.12
CA ALA A 64 11.06 3.01 -12.14
C ALA A 64 10.22 3.61 -13.27
N SER A 65 9.05 3.03 -13.54
CA SER A 65 8.16 3.51 -14.60
C SER A 65 6.70 3.14 -14.28
N GLU A 66 5.79 3.78 -14.99
CA GLU A 66 4.36 3.46 -14.95
C GLU A 66 4.12 2.02 -15.37
N ASN A 67 4.87 1.54 -16.38
CA ASN A 67 4.76 0.17 -16.85
C ASN A 67 5.16 -0.85 -15.77
N ASP A 68 6.18 -0.53 -14.99
CA ASP A 68 6.60 -1.39 -13.88
C ASP A 68 5.50 -1.50 -12.83
N LEU A 69 4.84 -0.39 -12.53
CA LEU A 69 3.72 -0.40 -11.60
C LEU A 69 2.58 -1.29 -12.12
N GLU A 70 2.22 -1.13 -13.39
CA GLU A 70 1.16 -1.93 -13.99
C GLU A 70 1.50 -3.42 -13.97
N SER A 71 2.75 -3.75 -14.26
CA SER A 71 3.22 -5.14 -14.23
C SER A 71 3.14 -5.72 -12.83
N PHE A 72 3.51 -4.94 -11.82
CA PHE A 72 3.38 -5.36 -10.44
C PHE A 72 1.92 -5.62 -10.07
N MET A 73 1.02 -4.72 -10.45
CA MET A 73 -0.40 -4.86 -10.15
C MET A 73 -1.00 -6.12 -10.78
N GLY A 74 -0.47 -6.55 -11.93
CA GLY A 74 -0.92 -7.75 -12.62
C GLY A 74 -0.11 -9.02 -12.34
N ASP A 75 0.86 -8.96 -11.41
CA ASP A 75 1.68 -10.12 -11.09
C ASP A 75 0.82 -11.31 -10.65
N GLU A 76 1.06 -12.47 -11.23
CA GLU A 76 0.26 -13.67 -10.97
C GLU A 76 0.28 -14.10 -9.51
N ASP A 77 1.42 -14.01 -8.86
CA ASP A 77 1.53 -14.38 -7.45
C ASP A 77 0.77 -13.38 -6.59
N ARG A 78 0.86 -12.08 -6.92
CA ARG A 78 0.11 -11.05 -6.21
C ARG A 78 -1.39 -11.29 -6.33
N LEU A 79 -1.85 -11.67 -7.51
CA LEU A 79 -3.27 -11.95 -7.75
C LEU A 79 -3.78 -13.13 -6.92
N LYS A 80 -2.92 -14.10 -6.62
CA LYS A 80 -3.29 -15.23 -5.76
C LYS A 80 -3.61 -14.80 -4.34
N PHE A 81 -3.10 -13.65 -3.90
CA PHE A 81 -3.30 -13.14 -2.54
C PHE A 81 -4.38 -12.08 -2.46
N MET A 82 -5.04 -11.74 -3.58
CA MET A 82 -6.02 -10.67 -3.61
C MET A 82 -7.21 -10.91 -2.68
N HIS A 83 -7.56 -12.16 -2.42
CA HIS A 83 -8.63 -12.48 -1.47
C HIS A 83 -8.31 -11.95 -0.07
N LEU A 84 -7.03 -11.93 0.32
CA LEU A 84 -6.61 -11.36 1.60
C LEU A 84 -6.77 -9.84 1.61
N LYS A 85 -6.47 -9.20 0.49
CA LYS A 85 -6.65 -7.76 0.35
C LYS A 85 -8.13 -7.40 0.45
N GLU A 86 -8.98 -8.10 -0.28
CA GLU A 86 -10.42 -7.86 -0.29
C GLU A 86 -11.05 -8.09 1.07
N GLU A 87 -10.55 -9.07 1.83
CA GLU A 87 -11.04 -9.36 3.17
C GLU A 87 -10.66 -8.30 4.17
N SER A 88 -9.50 -7.66 4.01
CA SER A 88 -8.92 -6.79 5.03
C SER A 88 -8.98 -5.30 4.73
N ILE A 89 -8.83 -4.90 3.47
CA ILE A 89 -8.78 -3.49 3.12
C ILE A 89 -10.17 -2.97 2.78
N LYS A 90 -10.57 -1.91 3.50
CA LYS A 90 -11.84 -1.23 3.28
C LYS A 90 -11.76 -0.39 2.00
N TRP A 91 -10.73 0.46 1.91
CA TRP A 91 -10.42 1.26 0.73
C TRP A 91 -9.03 1.88 0.89
N THR A 92 -8.48 2.39 -0.19
CA THR A 92 -7.21 3.09 -0.18
C THR A 92 -7.34 4.40 -0.93
N LEU A 93 -6.61 5.41 -0.46
CA LEU A 93 -6.45 6.66 -1.17
C LEU A 93 -5.03 6.65 -1.73
N LEU A 94 -4.92 6.77 -3.04
CA LEU A 94 -3.64 6.67 -3.72
C LEU A 94 -3.30 7.98 -4.41
N VAL A 95 -2.12 8.52 -4.11
CA VAL A 95 -1.65 9.76 -4.69
C VAL A 95 -0.36 9.48 -5.44
N LYS A 96 -0.34 9.82 -6.74
CA LYS A 96 0.85 9.71 -7.58
C LYS A 96 1.55 11.05 -7.64
N GLY A 97 2.88 11.00 -7.71
CA GLY A 97 3.67 12.20 -7.84
C GLY A 97 5.03 11.90 -8.45
N GLU A 98 5.80 12.95 -8.60
CA GLU A 98 7.16 12.83 -9.09
C GLU A 98 8.05 13.78 -8.31
N LYS A 99 9.34 13.47 -8.31
CA LYS A 99 10.32 14.29 -7.62
C LYS A 99 10.56 15.56 -8.45
N MET A 100 10.48 16.68 -7.81
CA MET A 100 10.64 17.98 -8.47
C MET A 100 12.05 18.53 -8.33
#